data_e7a59d471be354591896e17d601a052e
#
_entry.id   e7a59d471be354591896e17d601a052e
#
_cell.length_a   1.000
_cell.length_b   1.000
_cell.length_c   1.000
_cell.angle_alpha   90.00
_cell.angle_beta   90.00
_cell.angle_gamma   90.00
#
_symmetry.space_group_name_H-M   'P 1'
#
loop_
_entity.id
_entity.type
_entity.pdbx_description
1 polymer ?
#
loop_
_entity_poly.entity_id
_entity_poly.type
_entity_poly.pdbx_seq_one_letter_code
_entity_poly.pdbx_strand_id
1 'polypeptide(L)'
;MIYIDYCREESGVQILKNINAFSYKELEIATNGFCKSNKIGEGGFGSVYKGRLQDGTLVAVKVLSMESKQGEKKFLSEVASRANVCHENLVKLHGGCIDGPSRILVYDYMQKNSLSQTFLGEEKNRAKFSWTARREIALGVARGLAYIHEGIKPHIVHGDIKPNNILLDKNMNPKISDFGLSKLLHENAAHVSTQVAGTLSNYADSGHLNPKSDVYSFGVLLLQIVTGEKAVQFHPELGEYYLVEKVWEMYNTNELQHLVDPILYGNFSENEAIRFLKGEGELFDSDFFRLDHHRRTSPELPSDLAGRSPDHRWLRRKVAGPPPEFAGKLSDRRH
;
A
#
# COMPACT_ATOMS: atom_id res chain seq x y z
N MET A 1 15.67 -17.82 9.83
CA MET A 1 15.06 -19.15 10.04
C MET A 1 14.78 -19.47 11.52
N ILE A 2 15.50 -18.85 12.46
CA ILE A 2 15.45 -19.17 13.89
C ILE A 2 14.28 -18.49 14.65
N TYR A 3 13.72 -17.37 14.15
CA TYR A 3 12.69 -16.62 14.88
C TYR A 3 11.25 -17.09 14.62
N ILE A 4 11.01 -17.83 13.56
CA ILE A 4 9.67 -18.39 13.23
C ILE A 4 9.44 -19.73 13.95
N ASP A 5 10.50 -20.50 14.27
CA ASP A 5 10.38 -21.75 14.99
C ASP A 5 10.22 -21.57 16.51
N TYR A 6 10.62 -20.43 17.10
CA TYR A 6 10.45 -20.16 18.53
C TYR A 6 8.99 -19.84 18.92
N CYS A 7 8.14 -19.59 17.94
CA CYS A 7 6.71 -19.28 18.15
C CYS A 7 5.78 -20.51 18.05
N ARG A 8 6.30 -21.73 18.01
CA ARG A 8 5.47 -22.88 17.62
C ARG A 8 4.71 -23.59 18.74
N GLU A 9 5.04 -23.46 20.01
CA GLU A 9 4.40 -24.32 21.03
C GLU A 9 3.98 -23.71 22.39
N GLU A 10 4.39 -22.47 22.77
CA GLU A 10 3.97 -21.93 24.08
C GLU A 10 3.48 -20.47 24.09
N SER A 11 3.20 -19.86 22.96
CA SER A 11 3.43 -18.42 22.85
C SER A 11 2.30 -17.51 22.38
N GLY A 12 1.09 -17.96 22.17
CA GLY A 12 -0.03 -17.03 21.91
C GLY A 12 -0.22 -16.01 23.03
N VAL A 13 -0.06 -16.44 24.28
CA VAL A 13 -0.19 -15.57 25.47
C VAL A 13 1.08 -14.74 25.72
N GLN A 14 2.26 -15.22 25.32
CA GLN A 14 3.52 -14.51 25.56
C GLN A 14 3.71 -13.35 24.60
N ILE A 15 3.18 -13.42 23.38
CA ILE A 15 3.22 -12.36 22.38
C ILE A 15 2.36 -11.16 22.78
N LEU A 16 1.24 -11.39 23.48
CA LEU A 16 0.37 -10.31 23.99
C LEU A 16 0.94 -9.60 25.22
N LYS A 17 2.07 -10.04 25.81
CA LYS A 17 2.65 -9.36 26.99
C LYS A 17 3.02 -7.89 26.74
N ASN A 18 3.26 -7.52 25.50
CA ASN A 18 3.65 -6.18 25.10
C ASN A 18 2.48 -5.32 24.58
N ILE A 19 1.27 -5.85 24.53
CA ILE A 19 0.05 -5.13 24.15
C ILE A 19 -1.09 -5.49 25.11
N ASN A 20 -2.12 -4.66 25.21
CA ASN A 20 -3.26 -4.94 26.04
C ASN A 20 -4.00 -6.19 25.54
N ALA A 21 -4.26 -7.14 26.42
CA ALA A 21 -5.08 -8.29 26.12
C ALA A 21 -6.56 -7.95 26.35
N PHE A 22 -7.38 -8.12 25.32
CA PHE A 22 -8.84 -8.03 25.39
C PHE A 22 -9.45 -9.41 25.41
N SER A 23 -10.54 -9.59 26.15
CA SER A 23 -11.36 -10.79 26.03
C SER A 23 -12.27 -10.72 24.79
N TYR A 24 -12.65 -11.88 24.24
CA TYR A 24 -13.62 -11.94 23.14
C TYR A 24 -14.94 -11.25 23.53
N LYS A 25 -15.40 -11.48 24.76
CA LYS A 25 -16.66 -10.92 25.28
C LYS A 25 -16.65 -9.39 25.35
N GLU A 26 -15.52 -8.76 25.75
CA GLU A 26 -15.37 -7.31 25.72
C GLU A 26 -15.50 -6.74 24.31
N LEU A 27 -14.86 -7.41 23.31
CA LEU A 27 -14.91 -6.98 21.93
C LEU A 27 -16.27 -7.26 21.28
N GLU A 28 -16.93 -8.34 21.66
CA GLU A 28 -18.31 -8.64 21.26
C GLU A 28 -19.25 -7.55 21.75
N ILE A 29 -19.17 -7.16 23.01
CA ILE A 29 -19.97 -6.06 23.58
C ILE A 29 -19.63 -4.74 22.88
N ALA A 30 -18.35 -4.41 22.73
CA ALA A 30 -17.87 -3.18 22.11
C ALA A 30 -18.39 -2.99 20.68
N THR A 31 -18.58 -4.10 19.94
CA THR A 31 -19.04 -4.11 18.55
C THR A 31 -20.52 -4.41 18.38
N ASN A 32 -21.25 -4.55 19.49
CA ASN A 32 -22.65 -4.98 19.51
C ASN A 32 -22.84 -6.34 18.81
N GLY A 33 -22.07 -7.36 19.23
CA GLY A 33 -22.11 -8.71 18.67
C GLY A 33 -21.54 -8.80 17.25
N PHE A 34 -20.54 -7.99 16.91
CA PHE A 34 -19.99 -7.89 15.55
C PHE A 34 -21.08 -7.66 14.49
N CYS A 35 -22.07 -6.86 14.83
CA CYS A 35 -23.25 -6.65 14.00
C CYS A 35 -22.86 -5.99 12.65
N LYS A 36 -23.63 -6.32 11.62
CA LYS A 36 -23.41 -5.84 10.25
C LYS A 36 -23.42 -4.32 10.13
N SER A 37 -24.24 -3.63 10.95
CA SER A 37 -24.31 -2.16 10.95
C SER A 37 -23.02 -1.49 11.46
N ASN A 38 -22.21 -2.19 12.24
CA ASN A 38 -20.92 -1.73 12.72
C ASN A 38 -19.75 -2.17 11.83
N LYS A 39 -20.00 -2.95 10.78
CA LYS A 39 -18.96 -3.39 9.85
C LYS A 39 -18.53 -2.21 8.97
N ILE A 40 -17.25 -1.84 9.05
CA ILE A 40 -16.66 -0.70 8.34
C ILE A 40 -15.68 -1.12 7.24
N GLY A 41 -15.31 -2.40 7.19
CA GLY A 41 -14.44 -2.95 6.16
C GLY A 41 -14.52 -4.47 6.08
N GLU A 42 -14.25 -4.99 4.90
CA GLU A 42 -14.15 -6.43 4.62
C GLU A 42 -13.16 -6.66 3.49
N GLY A 43 -12.38 -7.71 3.59
CA GLY A 43 -11.41 -8.09 2.57
C GLY A 43 -10.82 -9.47 2.83
N GLY A 44 -9.87 -9.89 2.00
CA GLY A 44 -9.20 -11.20 2.14
C GLY A 44 -8.46 -11.40 3.48
N PHE A 45 -8.38 -10.36 4.31
CA PHE A 45 -7.71 -10.39 5.62
C PHE A 45 -8.69 -10.47 6.79
N GLY A 46 -9.99 -10.46 6.53
CA GLY A 46 -11.03 -10.51 7.54
C GLY A 46 -11.97 -9.31 7.48
N SER A 47 -12.69 -9.11 8.58
CA SER A 47 -13.71 -8.06 8.73
C SER A 47 -13.29 -7.05 9.79
N VAL A 48 -13.57 -5.78 9.56
CA VAL A 48 -13.29 -4.70 10.51
C VAL A 48 -14.62 -4.09 10.98
N TYR A 49 -14.75 -3.94 12.29
CA TYR A 49 -15.94 -3.39 12.92
C TYR A 49 -15.61 -2.14 13.71
N LYS A 50 -16.46 -1.14 13.65
CA LYS A 50 -16.43 -0.02 14.59
C LYS A 50 -16.90 -0.52 15.95
N GLY A 51 -16.16 -0.19 17.01
CA GLY A 51 -16.48 -0.53 18.38
C GLY A 51 -16.40 0.67 19.31
N ARG A 52 -16.99 0.52 20.49
CA ARG A 52 -16.86 1.47 21.60
C ARG A 52 -16.49 0.67 22.84
N LEU A 53 -15.30 0.93 23.40
CA LEU A 53 -14.86 0.34 24.65
C LEU A 53 -15.66 0.89 25.85
N GLN A 54 -15.53 0.25 27.01
CA GLN A 54 -16.25 0.62 28.25
C GLN A 54 -15.90 2.05 28.72
N ASP A 55 -14.67 2.51 28.46
CA ASP A 55 -14.21 3.87 28.76
C ASP A 55 -14.71 4.92 27.75
N GLY A 56 -15.51 4.50 26.75
CA GLY A 56 -16.03 5.36 25.69
C GLY A 56 -15.13 5.52 24.48
N THR A 57 -13.92 4.96 24.50
CA THR A 57 -12.96 5.03 23.38
C THR A 57 -13.52 4.37 22.13
N LEU A 58 -13.49 5.08 21.00
CA LEU A 58 -13.86 4.52 19.69
C LEU A 58 -12.69 3.75 19.09
N VAL A 59 -12.96 2.51 18.70
CA VAL A 59 -11.97 1.60 18.17
C VAL A 59 -12.40 0.96 16.85
N ALA A 60 -11.44 0.49 16.07
CA ALA A 60 -11.62 -0.40 14.95
C ALA A 60 -11.18 -1.81 15.36
N VAL A 61 -12.11 -2.75 15.34
CA VAL A 61 -11.90 -4.15 15.75
C VAL A 61 -11.76 -5.00 14.50
N LYS A 62 -10.54 -5.45 14.19
CA LYS A 62 -10.19 -6.27 13.01
C LYS A 62 -10.21 -7.75 13.40
N VAL A 63 -11.22 -8.46 12.93
CA VAL A 63 -11.34 -9.93 13.10
C VAL A 63 -10.68 -10.59 11.90
N LEU A 64 -9.57 -11.28 12.14
CA LEU A 64 -8.80 -11.93 11.08
C LEU A 64 -9.44 -13.26 10.68
N SER A 65 -9.47 -13.52 9.36
CA SER A 65 -9.91 -14.82 8.83
C SER A 65 -8.87 -15.89 9.13
N MET A 66 -9.27 -16.96 9.83
CA MET A 66 -8.40 -18.07 10.22
C MET A 66 -8.48 -19.29 9.30
N GLU A 67 -9.21 -19.17 8.19
CA GLU A 67 -9.33 -20.25 7.21
C GLU A 67 -8.00 -20.64 6.55
N SER A 68 -6.95 -19.83 6.78
CA SER A 68 -5.61 -20.08 6.25
C SER A 68 -4.52 -19.84 7.29
N LYS A 69 -3.40 -20.60 7.20
CA LYS A 69 -2.14 -20.31 7.94
C LYS A 69 -1.63 -18.87 7.74
N GLN A 70 -2.17 -18.15 6.76
CA GLN A 70 -1.83 -16.78 6.45
C GLN A 70 -2.43 -15.78 7.46
N GLY A 71 -3.62 -16.06 8.01
CA GLY A 71 -4.25 -15.21 9.04
C GLY A 71 -3.43 -15.16 10.32
N GLU A 72 -2.93 -16.30 10.79
CA GLU A 72 -2.07 -16.36 11.97
C GLU A 72 -0.73 -15.62 11.76
N LYS A 73 -0.08 -15.84 10.61
CA LYS A 73 1.15 -15.14 10.25
C LYS A 73 0.97 -13.61 10.25
N LYS A 74 -0.16 -13.13 9.72
CA LYS A 74 -0.49 -11.70 9.70
C LYS A 74 -0.72 -11.15 11.11
N PHE A 75 -1.48 -11.86 11.94
CA PHE A 75 -1.66 -11.46 13.33
C PHE A 75 -0.32 -11.31 14.05
N LEU A 76 0.55 -12.30 13.94
CA LEU A 76 1.88 -12.28 14.55
C LEU A 76 2.75 -11.14 14.00
N SER A 77 2.73 -10.92 12.69
CA SER A 77 3.46 -9.83 12.05
C SER A 77 2.99 -8.47 12.55
N GLU A 78 1.67 -8.23 12.62
CA GLU A 78 1.11 -6.97 13.11
C GLU A 78 1.44 -6.74 14.59
N VAL A 79 1.30 -7.75 15.43
CA VAL A 79 1.65 -7.62 16.86
C VAL A 79 3.14 -7.35 17.04
N ALA A 80 4.01 -8.13 16.38
CA ALA A 80 5.45 -7.97 16.48
C ALA A 80 5.94 -6.59 16.01
N SER A 81 5.35 -6.09 14.92
CA SER A 81 5.73 -4.80 14.35
C SER A 81 5.13 -3.60 15.07
N ARG A 82 4.05 -3.79 15.85
CA ARG A 82 3.29 -2.69 16.44
C ARG A 82 3.35 -2.60 17.96
N ALA A 83 3.82 -3.66 18.63
CA ALA A 83 4.05 -3.63 20.07
C ALA A 83 5.09 -2.54 20.38
N ASN A 84 4.71 -1.54 21.18
CA ASN A 84 5.55 -0.40 21.56
C ASN A 84 5.88 0.61 20.45
N VAL A 85 5.22 0.55 19.29
CA VAL A 85 5.41 1.52 18.21
C VAL A 85 4.31 2.57 18.27
N CYS A 86 4.69 3.82 18.53
CA CYS A 86 3.78 4.96 18.62
C CYS A 86 4.33 6.15 17.81
N HIS A 87 3.57 6.62 16.85
CA HIS A 87 3.91 7.78 16.03
C HIS A 87 2.63 8.44 15.52
N GLU A 88 2.65 9.78 15.39
CA GLU A 88 1.47 10.55 14.96
C GLU A 88 0.92 10.13 13.59
N ASN A 89 1.76 9.63 12.67
CA ASN A 89 1.37 9.18 11.34
C ASN A 89 1.24 7.64 11.22
N LEU A 90 1.09 6.93 12.32
CA LEU A 90 0.80 5.50 12.35
C LEU A 90 -0.50 5.25 13.11
N VAL A 91 -1.33 4.33 12.64
CA VAL A 91 -2.54 3.91 13.39
C VAL A 91 -2.10 3.20 14.67
N LYS A 92 -2.56 3.64 15.83
CA LYS A 92 -2.20 3.03 17.11
C LYS A 92 -2.86 1.66 17.26
N LEU A 93 -2.09 0.66 17.65
CA LEU A 93 -2.58 -0.63 18.11
C LEU A 93 -2.86 -0.54 19.62
N HIS A 94 -4.10 -0.71 20.03
CA HIS A 94 -4.50 -0.75 21.44
C HIS A 94 -4.21 -2.10 22.08
N GLY A 95 -4.36 -3.18 21.32
CA GLY A 95 -4.18 -4.53 21.83
C GLY A 95 -4.78 -5.58 20.92
N GLY A 96 -4.99 -6.78 21.45
CA GLY A 96 -5.56 -7.88 20.70
C GLY A 96 -6.23 -8.93 21.57
N CYS A 97 -6.92 -9.87 20.91
CA CYS A 97 -7.56 -11.02 21.52
C CYS A 97 -7.14 -12.29 20.80
N ILE A 98 -6.77 -13.31 21.59
CA ILE A 98 -6.58 -14.68 21.14
C ILE A 98 -7.56 -15.53 21.94
N ASP A 99 -8.60 -16.04 21.29
CA ASP A 99 -9.61 -16.88 21.92
C ASP A 99 -9.98 -18.02 20.97
N GLY A 100 -9.56 -19.24 21.30
CA GLY A 100 -9.70 -20.38 20.41
C GLY A 100 -9.15 -20.09 19.02
N PRO A 101 -9.97 -20.23 17.95
CA PRO A 101 -9.56 -19.91 16.58
C PRO A 101 -9.55 -18.42 16.28
N SER A 102 -10.11 -17.58 17.16
CA SER A 102 -10.27 -16.14 16.89
C SER A 102 -8.96 -15.39 17.10
N ARG A 103 -8.62 -14.52 16.14
CA ARG A 103 -7.49 -13.57 16.21
C ARG A 103 -8.05 -12.19 15.90
N ILE A 104 -8.04 -11.31 16.90
CA ILE A 104 -8.65 -9.98 16.79
C ILE A 104 -7.63 -8.93 17.19
N LEU A 105 -7.53 -7.87 16.42
CA LEU A 105 -6.70 -6.71 16.68
C LEU A 105 -7.57 -5.47 16.90
N VAL A 106 -7.17 -4.63 17.84
CA VAL A 106 -7.92 -3.44 18.24
C VAL A 106 -7.09 -2.19 17.97
N TYR A 107 -7.58 -1.32 17.11
CA TYR A 107 -6.90 -0.11 16.66
C TYR A 107 -7.71 1.16 16.96
N ASP A 108 -7.06 2.32 16.89
CA ASP A 108 -7.77 3.60 16.81
C ASP A 108 -8.78 3.59 15.67
N TYR A 109 -9.98 4.13 15.91
CA TYR A 109 -10.98 4.33 14.87
C TYR A 109 -10.66 5.56 14.02
N MET A 110 -10.51 5.39 12.71
CA MET A 110 -10.26 6.46 11.75
C MET A 110 -11.56 6.96 11.12
N GLN A 111 -11.94 8.20 11.42
CA GLN A 111 -13.27 8.75 11.10
C GLN A 111 -13.45 9.06 9.62
N LYS A 112 -12.35 9.29 8.88
CA LYS A 112 -12.40 9.71 7.48
C LYS A 112 -12.03 8.60 6.49
N ASN A 113 -12.01 7.33 6.95
CA ASN A 113 -11.71 6.17 6.12
C ASN A 113 -10.31 6.20 5.46
N SER A 114 -10.11 5.37 4.43
CA SER A 114 -8.86 5.33 3.69
C SER A 114 -8.79 6.43 2.61
N LEU A 115 -7.57 6.79 2.23
CA LEU A 115 -7.31 7.71 1.12
C LEU A 115 -7.91 7.18 -0.19
N SER A 116 -7.94 5.87 -0.37
CA SER A 116 -8.58 5.25 -1.53
C SER A 116 -10.08 5.55 -1.61
N GLN A 117 -10.78 5.51 -0.48
CA GLN A 117 -12.23 5.73 -0.43
C GLN A 117 -12.61 7.21 -0.48
N THR A 118 -11.82 8.06 0.18
CA THR A 118 -12.14 9.48 0.31
C THR A 118 -11.57 10.33 -0.81
N PHE A 119 -10.34 10.06 -1.22
CA PHE A 119 -9.63 10.89 -2.19
C PHE A 119 -9.72 10.31 -3.63
N LEU A 120 -9.44 9.02 -3.80
CA LEU A 120 -9.44 8.36 -5.12
C LEU A 120 -10.81 7.76 -5.48
N GLY A 121 -11.83 7.95 -4.65
CA GLY A 121 -13.19 7.52 -4.89
C GLY A 121 -13.93 8.45 -5.86
N GLU A 122 -14.94 9.15 -5.33
CA GLU A 122 -15.74 10.08 -6.12
C GLU A 122 -15.08 11.46 -6.25
N GLU A 123 -15.17 12.08 -7.42
CA GLU A 123 -14.58 13.36 -7.75
C GLU A 123 -15.04 14.49 -6.79
N LYS A 124 -16.31 14.52 -6.42
CA LYS A 124 -16.86 15.48 -5.44
C LYS A 124 -16.18 15.41 -4.08
N ASN A 125 -15.64 14.26 -3.71
CA ASN A 125 -14.87 14.11 -2.47
C ASN A 125 -13.44 14.58 -2.65
N ARG A 126 -12.83 14.30 -3.82
CA ARG A 126 -11.48 14.75 -4.17
C ARG A 126 -11.36 16.28 -4.20
N ALA A 127 -12.42 16.99 -4.62
CA ALA A 127 -12.49 18.46 -4.60
C ALA A 127 -12.30 19.08 -3.21
N LYS A 128 -12.51 18.31 -2.13
CA LYS A 128 -12.30 18.77 -0.76
C LYS A 128 -10.82 18.79 -0.34
N PHE A 129 -9.94 18.20 -1.12
CA PHE A 129 -8.52 18.12 -0.86
C PHE A 129 -7.78 19.20 -1.65
N SER A 130 -7.60 20.36 -1.02
CA SER A 130 -6.74 21.42 -1.56
C SER A 130 -5.29 20.93 -1.73
N TRP A 131 -4.48 21.66 -2.47
CA TRP A 131 -3.04 21.36 -2.60
C TRP A 131 -2.37 21.24 -1.22
N THR A 132 -2.63 22.16 -0.31
CA THR A 132 -2.10 22.12 1.06
C THR A 132 -2.47 20.81 1.77
N ALA A 133 -3.74 20.38 1.68
CA ALA A 133 -4.16 19.13 2.29
C ALA A 133 -3.44 17.91 1.68
N ARG A 134 -3.26 17.88 0.36
CA ARG A 134 -2.51 16.80 -0.33
C ARG A 134 -1.05 16.76 0.10
N ARG A 135 -0.43 17.93 0.19
CA ARG A 135 0.94 18.09 0.66
C ARG A 135 1.10 17.57 2.10
N GLU A 136 0.23 17.97 3.02
CA GLU A 136 0.29 17.50 4.41
C GLU A 136 0.06 15.99 4.54
N ILE A 137 -0.80 15.41 3.69
CA ILE A 137 -0.96 13.95 3.61
C ILE A 137 0.34 13.29 3.15
N ALA A 138 0.96 13.76 2.07
CA ALA A 138 2.22 13.22 1.58
C ALA A 138 3.33 13.30 2.64
N LEU A 139 3.49 14.47 3.26
CA LEU A 139 4.48 14.70 4.33
C LEU A 139 4.25 13.80 5.55
N GLY A 140 2.99 13.63 5.96
CA GLY A 140 2.67 12.77 7.10
C GLY A 140 2.98 11.30 6.82
N VAL A 141 2.70 10.81 5.61
CA VAL A 141 3.08 9.43 5.21
C VAL A 141 4.60 9.28 5.21
N ALA A 142 5.34 10.24 4.64
CA ALA A 142 6.80 10.23 4.65
C ALA A 142 7.38 10.19 6.07
N ARG A 143 6.88 11.04 7.00
CA ARG A 143 7.30 11.01 8.42
C ARG A 143 7.04 9.65 9.07
N GLY A 144 5.86 9.04 8.80
CA GLY A 144 5.54 7.72 9.29
C GLY A 144 6.50 6.63 8.77
N LEU A 145 6.86 6.69 7.48
CA LEU A 145 7.84 5.77 6.87
C LEU A 145 9.25 5.97 7.43
N ALA A 146 9.74 7.20 7.50
CA ALA A 146 11.05 7.51 8.09
C ALA A 146 11.15 6.98 9.53
N TYR A 147 10.08 7.13 10.32
CA TYR A 147 10.05 6.63 11.69
C TYR A 147 10.18 5.09 11.75
N ILE A 148 9.48 4.33 10.92
CA ILE A 148 9.58 2.87 10.96
C ILE A 148 10.87 2.33 10.33
N HIS A 149 11.47 3.07 9.38
CA HIS A 149 12.71 2.68 8.71
C HIS A 149 13.95 3.03 9.53
N GLU A 150 13.93 4.14 10.28
CA GLU A 150 15.12 4.70 10.92
C GLU A 150 14.94 5.03 12.41
N GLY A 151 13.71 5.43 12.80
CA GLY A 151 13.42 5.94 14.14
C GLY A 151 13.28 4.88 15.23
N ILE A 152 13.18 3.60 14.87
CA ILE A 152 12.98 2.47 15.81
C ILE A 152 13.90 1.30 15.51
N LYS A 153 14.11 0.46 16.52
CA LYS A 153 14.87 -0.80 16.37
C LYS A 153 14.09 -1.96 17.00
N PRO A 154 13.99 -3.11 16.31
CA PRO A 154 14.43 -3.35 14.94
C PRO A 154 13.67 -2.48 13.93
N HIS A 155 14.30 -2.15 12.81
CA HIS A 155 13.64 -1.42 11.72
C HIS A 155 12.49 -2.22 11.16
N ILE A 156 11.46 -1.55 10.65
CA ILE A 156 10.29 -2.20 10.05
C ILE A 156 10.19 -1.82 8.58
N VAL A 157 10.05 -2.81 7.70
CA VAL A 157 9.59 -2.63 6.33
C VAL A 157 8.11 -2.93 6.30
N HIS A 158 7.30 -2.01 5.79
CA HIS A 158 5.84 -2.14 5.76
C HIS A 158 5.37 -3.17 4.72
N GLY A 159 5.86 -3.07 3.48
CA GLY A 159 5.63 -4.02 2.40
C GLY A 159 4.28 -3.92 1.69
N ASP A 160 3.38 -2.98 2.08
CA ASP A 160 2.07 -2.79 1.45
C ASP A 160 1.60 -1.31 1.52
N ILE A 161 2.49 -0.38 1.17
CA ILE A 161 2.14 1.05 1.10
C ILE A 161 1.27 1.31 -0.12
N LYS A 162 0.02 1.74 0.13
CA LYS A 162 -0.98 2.04 -0.91
C LYS A 162 -2.12 2.89 -0.34
N PRO A 163 -2.97 3.55 -1.17
CA PRO A 163 -4.05 4.41 -0.70
C PRO A 163 -5.06 3.74 0.24
N ASN A 164 -5.25 2.43 0.12
CA ASN A 164 -6.14 1.67 0.99
C ASN A 164 -5.62 1.60 2.44
N ASN A 165 -4.30 1.63 2.61
CA ASN A 165 -3.63 1.50 3.90
C ASN A 165 -3.21 2.85 4.51
N ILE A 166 -3.55 3.96 3.87
CA ILE A 166 -3.44 5.30 4.44
C ILE A 166 -4.81 5.73 4.90
N LEU A 167 -5.01 5.74 6.22
CA LEU A 167 -6.26 6.15 6.85
C LEU A 167 -6.17 7.63 7.27
N LEU A 168 -7.31 8.29 7.32
CA LEU A 168 -7.41 9.69 7.72
C LEU A 168 -8.19 9.80 9.04
N ASP A 169 -7.63 10.51 10.00
CA ASP A 169 -8.31 10.83 11.26
C ASP A 169 -9.38 11.93 11.06
N LYS A 170 -10.03 12.35 12.16
CA LYS A 170 -11.05 13.40 12.12
C LYS A 170 -10.54 14.75 11.58
N ASN A 171 -9.24 15.01 11.70
CA ASN A 171 -8.57 16.24 11.30
C ASN A 171 -7.91 16.11 9.92
N MET A 172 -8.12 15.01 9.19
CA MET A 172 -7.49 14.68 7.90
C MET A 172 -6.00 14.37 8.00
N ASN A 173 -5.44 14.09 9.21
CA ASN A 173 -4.07 13.66 9.34
C ASN A 173 -3.93 12.22 8.83
N PRO A 174 -2.92 11.92 8.00
CA PRO A 174 -2.69 10.57 7.47
C PRO A 174 -2.07 9.68 8.54
N LYS A 175 -2.51 8.42 8.55
CA LYS A 175 -1.99 7.37 9.41
C LYS A 175 -1.81 6.09 8.62
N ILE A 176 -0.58 5.56 8.60
CA ILE A 176 -0.25 4.29 7.96
C ILE A 176 -0.87 3.16 8.80
N SER A 177 -1.51 2.21 8.14
CA SER A 177 -2.23 1.08 8.73
C SER A 177 -1.88 -0.24 8.04
N ASP A 178 -2.32 -1.36 8.58
CA ASP A 178 -2.22 -2.72 8.03
C ASP A 178 -0.78 -3.23 7.87
N PHE A 179 -0.15 -3.55 9.01
CA PHE A 179 1.19 -4.12 9.08
C PHE A 179 1.23 -5.66 8.91
N GLY A 180 0.18 -6.24 8.38
CA GLY A 180 0.05 -7.70 8.21
C GLY A 180 1.09 -8.33 7.27
N LEU A 181 1.73 -7.53 6.42
CA LEU A 181 2.82 -7.96 5.54
C LEU A 181 4.20 -7.44 5.98
N SER A 182 4.25 -6.65 7.06
CA SER A 182 5.49 -6.02 7.52
C SER A 182 6.54 -7.02 7.98
N LYS A 183 7.80 -6.61 7.93
CA LYS A 183 8.96 -7.40 8.35
C LYS A 183 9.88 -6.59 9.22
N LEU A 184 10.40 -7.23 10.27
CA LEU A 184 11.45 -6.67 11.13
C LEU A 184 12.82 -6.89 10.48
N LEU A 185 13.59 -5.82 10.32
CA LEU A 185 14.96 -5.86 9.87
C LEU A 185 15.91 -5.70 11.06
N HIS A 186 16.71 -6.72 11.32
CA HIS A 186 17.81 -6.64 12.27
C HIS A 186 19.02 -5.94 11.65
N GLU A 187 19.87 -5.32 12.47
CA GLU A 187 20.98 -4.43 12.06
C GLU A 187 21.93 -5.00 10.99
N ASN A 188 21.99 -6.33 10.84
CA ASN A 188 22.87 -6.99 9.88
C ASN A 188 22.14 -7.53 8.62
N ALA A 189 20.83 -7.25 8.47
CA ALA A 189 20.05 -7.77 7.39
C ALA A 189 19.68 -6.65 6.38
N ALA A 190 20.28 -6.66 5.20
CA ALA A 190 19.96 -5.70 4.15
C ALA A 190 18.58 -5.93 3.51
N HIS A 191 18.02 -7.14 3.67
CA HIS A 191 16.72 -7.54 3.12
C HIS A 191 16.15 -8.77 3.84
N VAL A 192 14.84 -8.97 3.72
CA VAL A 192 14.17 -10.19 4.19
C VAL A 192 13.51 -10.88 3.00
N SER A 193 13.86 -12.15 2.78
CA SER A 193 13.24 -12.97 1.74
C SER A 193 11.76 -13.23 2.07
N THR A 194 10.87 -13.11 1.08
CA THR A 194 9.44 -13.40 1.22
C THR A 194 8.97 -14.35 0.12
N GLN A 195 8.09 -15.30 0.48
CA GLN A 195 7.41 -16.20 -0.46
C GLN A 195 5.97 -15.75 -0.78
N VAL A 196 5.58 -14.54 -0.37
CA VAL A 196 4.19 -14.07 -0.49
C VAL A 196 4.11 -13.02 -1.58
N ALA A 197 3.33 -13.30 -2.61
CA ALA A 197 2.90 -12.33 -3.61
C ALA A 197 2.09 -11.22 -2.91
N GLY A 198 2.62 -10.02 -2.90
CA GLY A 198 1.93 -8.79 -2.54
C GLY A 198 1.67 -7.98 -3.81
N THR A 199 0.79 -7.00 -3.71
CA THR A 199 0.34 -6.06 -4.74
C THR A 199 1.40 -5.73 -5.79
N LEU A 200 1.00 -5.65 -7.05
CA LEU A 200 1.71 -5.29 -8.28
C LEU A 200 2.89 -4.29 -8.10
N SER A 201 4.00 -4.73 -7.55
CA SER A 201 5.26 -4.01 -7.68
C SER A 201 6.24 -4.95 -8.38
N ASN A 202 6.91 -4.47 -9.43
CA ASN A 202 7.98 -5.18 -10.12
C ASN A 202 9.16 -5.58 -9.20
N TYR A 203 9.10 -5.20 -7.91
CA TYR A 203 10.01 -5.63 -6.85
C TYR A 203 9.60 -6.96 -6.19
N ALA A 204 8.35 -7.41 -6.37
CA ALA A 204 7.91 -8.71 -5.89
C ALA A 204 8.58 -9.89 -6.63
N ASP A 205 9.09 -9.66 -7.82
CA ASP A 205 9.79 -10.68 -8.61
C ASP A 205 11.12 -11.14 -7.99
N SER A 206 11.75 -10.32 -7.16
CA SER A 206 13.00 -10.71 -6.47
C SER A 206 12.78 -11.42 -5.13
N GLY A 207 11.53 -11.45 -4.61
CA GLY A 207 11.21 -12.07 -3.32
C GLY A 207 11.90 -11.39 -2.11
N HIS A 208 12.40 -10.16 -2.27
CA HIS A 208 13.13 -9.44 -1.23
C HIS A 208 12.41 -8.15 -0.84
N LEU A 209 11.94 -8.07 0.42
CA LEU A 209 11.44 -6.84 1.03
C LEU A 209 12.59 -6.07 1.67
N ASN A 210 12.68 -4.78 1.36
CA ASN A 210 13.62 -3.84 1.95
C ASN A 210 13.00 -2.43 2.04
N PRO A 211 13.59 -1.47 2.74
CA PRO A 211 13.06 -0.11 2.85
C PRO A 211 12.83 0.56 1.48
N LYS A 212 13.65 0.26 0.47
CA LYS A 212 13.50 0.82 -0.88
C LYS A 212 12.19 0.40 -1.57
N SER A 213 11.67 -0.79 -1.23
CA SER A 213 10.35 -1.21 -1.75
C SER A 213 9.21 -0.37 -1.21
N ASP A 214 9.27 0.06 0.06
CA ASP A 214 8.30 0.99 0.64
C ASP A 214 8.43 2.39 0.04
N VAL A 215 9.68 2.86 -0.19
CA VAL A 215 9.95 4.14 -0.84
C VAL A 215 9.38 4.17 -2.26
N TYR A 216 9.56 3.09 -3.03
CA TYR A 216 8.94 2.97 -4.36
C TYR A 216 7.41 3.03 -4.29
N SER A 217 6.82 2.26 -3.39
CA SER A 217 5.36 2.24 -3.20
C SER A 217 4.83 3.61 -2.75
N PHE A 218 5.59 4.33 -1.91
CA PHE A 218 5.30 5.70 -1.54
C PHE A 218 5.38 6.67 -2.73
N GLY A 219 6.36 6.51 -3.61
CA GLY A 219 6.43 7.29 -4.84
C GLY A 219 5.18 7.10 -5.71
N VAL A 220 4.72 5.86 -5.92
CA VAL A 220 3.47 5.59 -6.65
C VAL A 220 2.27 6.23 -5.94
N LEU A 221 2.21 6.16 -4.60
CA LEU A 221 1.17 6.85 -3.82
C LEU A 221 1.21 8.37 -4.01
N LEU A 222 2.40 8.95 -4.05
CA LEU A 222 2.59 10.38 -4.26
C LEU A 222 2.08 10.82 -5.64
N LEU A 223 2.39 10.05 -6.70
CA LEU A 223 1.84 10.29 -8.03
C LEU A 223 0.30 10.31 -7.98
N GLN A 224 -0.33 9.37 -7.30
CA GLN A 224 -1.79 9.33 -7.14
C GLN A 224 -2.33 10.56 -6.37
N ILE A 225 -1.61 11.05 -5.36
CA ILE A 225 -2.00 12.24 -4.59
C ILE A 225 -1.95 13.50 -5.46
N VAL A 226 -0.93 13.63 -6.31
CA VAL A 226 -0.76 14.81 -7.17
C VAL A 226 -1.75 14.81 -8.33
N THR A 227 -1.89 13.67 -9.00
CA THR A 227 -2.71 13.54 -10.22
C THR A 227 -4.19 13.31 -9.91
N GLY A 228 -4.54 12.80 -8.73
CA GLY A 228 -5.90 12.34 -8.41
C GLY A 228 -6.30 11.06 -9.14
N GLU A 229 -5.37 10.39 -9.80
CA GLU A 229 -5.60 9.18 -10.59
C GLU A 229 -5.23 7.92 -9.80
N LYS A 230 -5.82 6.77 -10.15
CA LYS A 230 -5.45 5.48 -9.59
C LYS A 230 -4.16 4.97 -10.25
N ALA A 231 -3.35 4.20 -9.51
CA ALA A 231 -2.10 3.64 -10.03
C ALA A 231 -2.29 2.75 -11.26
N VAL A 232 -3.42 2.05 -11.34
CA VAL A 232 -3.83 1.24 -12.48
C VAL A 232 -5.24 1.66 -12.87
N GLN A 233 -5.44 1.93 -14.15
CA GLN A 233 -6.73 2.25 -14.73
C GLN A 233 -7.01 1.27 -15.87
N PHE A 234 -8.27 0.95 -16.09
CA PHE A 234 -8.70 0.14 -17.21
C PHE A 234 -9.39 1.02 -18.25
N HIS A 235 -8.85 1.04 -19.46
CA HIS A 235 -9.47 1.71 -20.59
C HIS A 235 -10.08 0.66 -21.53
N PRO A 236 -11.35 0.77 -21.93
CA PRO A 236 -12.04 -0.25 -22.73
C PRO A 236 -11.32 -0.62 -24.02
N GLU A 237 -10.65 0.34 -24.67
CA GLU A 237 -9.96 0.15 -25.94
C GLU A 237 -8.47 -0.14 -25.80
N LEU A 238 -7.81 0.35 -24.73
CA LEU A 238 -6.37 0.29 -24.53
C LEU A 238 -5.95 -0.78 -23.51
N GLY A 239 -6.90 -1.33 -22.73
CA GLY A 239 -6.63 -2.28 -21.66
C GLY A 239 -6.15 -1.61 -20.39
N GLU A 240 -5.30 -2.31 -19.62
CA GLU A 240 -4.70 -1.77 -18.39
C GLU A 240 -3.68 -0.69 -18.71
N TYR A 241 -3.76 0.41 -17.97
CA TYR A 241 -2.91 1.57 -18.12
C TYR A 241 -2.32 1.97 -16.76
N TYR A 242 -1.01 2.11 -16.72
CA TYR A 242 -0.26 2.36 -15.48
C TYR A 242 0.11 3.83 -15.35
N LEU A 243 -0.25 4.44 -14.20
CA LEU A 243 0.06 5.84 -13.92
C LEU A 243 1.57 6.13 -14.01
N VAL A 244 2.41 5.21 -13.56
CA VAL A 244 3.87 5.37 -13.62
C VAL A 244 4.38 5.48 -15.06
N GLU A 245 3.80 4.73 -16.00
CA GLU A 245 4.16 4.80 -17.43
C GLU A 245 3.74 6.15 -18.03
N LYS A 246 2.53 6.63 -17.71
CA LYS A 246 2.06 7.97 -18.11
C LYS A 246 2.96 9.07 -17.62
N VAL A 247 3.33 9.04 -16.34
CA VAL A 247 4.24 10.03 -15.76
C VAL A 247 5.60 10.01 -16.46
N TRP A 248 6.11 8.81 -16.77
CA TRP A 248 7.37 8.64 -17.47
C TRP A 248 7.33 9.22 -18.90
N GLU A 249 6.26 8.97 -19.64
CA GLU A 249 6.06 9.55 -20.98
C GLU A 249 6.07 11.09 -20.93
N MET A 250 5.28 11.67 -19.99
CA MET A 250 5.20 13.13 -19.85
C MET A 250 6.47 13.75 -19.26
N TYR A 251 7.24 13.01 -18.49
CA TYR A 251 8.57 13.44 -18.06
C TYR A 251 9.50 13.59 -19.27
N ASN A 252 9.51 12.62 -20.18
CA ASN A 252 10.36 12.64 -21.37
C ASN A 252 9.96 13.75 -22.37
N THR A 253 8.69 14.16 -22.40
CA THR A 253 8.19 15.28 -23.24
C THR A 253 8.24 16.63 -22.55
N ASN A 254 8.70 16.68 -21.28
CA ASN A 254 8.71 17.89 -20.44
C ASN A 254 7.31 18.51 -20.21
N GLU A 255 6.29 17.65 -20.07
CA GLU A 255 4.87 18.04 -19.95
C GLU A 255 4.26 17.64 -18.58
N LEU A 256 5.07 17.43 -17.55
CA LEU A 256 4.62 16.99 -16.22
C LEU A 256 3.54 17.89 -15.59
N GLN A 257 3.55 19.19 -15.88
CA GLN A 257 2.57 20.15 -15.37
C GLN A 257 1.13 19.78 -15.74
N HIS A 258 0.92 19.07 -16.84
CA HIS A 258 -0.40 18.64 -17.30
C HIS A 258 -0.96 17.43 -16.55
N LEU A 259 -0.13 16.81 -15.70
CA LEU A 259 -0.54 15.67 -14.86
C LEU A 259 -1.19 16.09 -13.54
N VAL A 260 -1.02 17.34 -13.13
CA VAL A 260 -1.61 17.82 -11.87
C VAL A 260 -3.14 17.79 -11.98
N ASP A 261 -3.79 17.27 -10.96
CA ASP A 261 -5.24 17.09 -10.92
C ASP A 261 -5.99 18.37 -11.32
N PRO A 262 -6.76 18.36 -12.42
CA PRO A 262 -7.49 19.52 -12.90
C PRO A 262 -8.46 20.12 -11.87
N ILE A 263 -8.95 19.32 -10.92
CA ILE A 263 -9.88 19.77 -9.89
C ILE A 263 -9.28 20.84 -8.95
N LEU A 264 -7.98 21.02 -8.97
CA LEU A 264 -7.31 22.08 -8.23
C LEU A 264 -7.47 23.46 -8.90
N TYR A 265 -7.95 23.53 -10.14
CA TYR A 265 -8.20 24.76 -10.88
C TYR A 265 -7.03 25.75 -10.83
N GLY A 266 -5.78 25.26 -10.88
CA GLY A 266 -4.57 26.09 -10.78
C GLY A 266 -4.21 26.55 -9.35
N ASN A 267 -4.98 26.21 -8.33
CA ASN A 267 -4.70 26.59 -6.94
C ASN A 267 -3.64 25.65 -6.32
N PHE A 268 -2.43 25.64 -6.89
CA PHE A 268 -1.29 24.85 -6.40
C PHE A 268 0.03 25.54 -6.78
N SER A 269 1.12 25.16 -6.11
CA SER A 269 2.46 25.56 -6.51
C SER A 269 2.95 24.62 -7.60
N GLU A 270 3.08 25.12 -8.83
CA GLU A 270 3.54 24.33 -9.98
C GLU A 270 4.93 23.71 -9.74
N ASN A 271 5.87 24.51 -9.24
CA ASN A 271 7.22 24.04 -8.93
C ASN A 271 7.21 22.91 -7.88
N GLU A 272 6.36 23.03 -6.85
CA GLU A 272 6.26 22.00 -5.80
C GLU A 272 5.59 20.73 -6.35
N ALA A 273 4.54 20.87 -7.17
CA ALA A 273 3.87 19.74 -7.81
C ALA A 273 4.81 18.96 -8.74
N ILE A 274 5.59 19.67 -9.56
CA ILE A 274 6.59 19.07 -10.44
C ILE A 274 7.68 18.35 -9.63
N ARG A 275 8.17 18.93 -8.53
CA ARG A 275 9.12 18.27 -7.64
C ARG A 275 8.53 16.98 -7.05
N PHE A 276 7.27 16.98 -6.65
CA PHE A 276 6.59 15.80 -6.16
C PHE A 276 6.46 14.72 -7.24
N LEU A 277 6.10 15.11 -8.48
CA LEU A 277 6.04 14.18 -9.62
C LEU A 277 7.41 13.59 -9.98
N LYS A 278 8.48 14.36 -9.80
CA LYS A 278 9.86 13.90 -10.03
C LYS A 278 10.44 13.11 -8.85
N GLY A 279 9.76 13.07 -7.69
CA GLY A 279 10.32 12.50 -6.48
C GLY A 279 11.55 13.28 -5.98
N GLU A 280 11.56 14.62 -6.17
CA GLU A 280 12.62 15.51 -5.73
C GLU A 280 12.20 16.30 -4.48
N GLY A 281 13.12 16.50 -3.52
CA GLY A 281 12.89 17.35 -2.36
C GLY A 281 13.33 16.72 -1.04
N GLU A 282 13.17 17.46 0.08
CA GLU A 282 13.53 17.03 1.43
C GLU A 282 12.87 15.71 1.88
N LEU A 283 11.84 15.26 1.16
CA LEU A 283 11.11 14.01 1.40
C LEU A 283 11.77 12.80 0.75
N PHE A 284 12.68 13.02 -0.19
CA PHE A 284 13.32 11.99 -0.96
C PHE A 284 14.81 12.23 -0.92
N ASP A 285 15.53 11.42 -0.18
CA ASP A 285 16.95 11.30 -0.39
C ASP A 285 17.14 10.77 -1.81
N SER A 286 17.53 11.66 -2.70
CA SER A 286 17.95 11.60 -4.11
C SER A 286 17.73 10.35 -5.00
N ASP A 287 17.09 9.28 -4.56
CA ASP A 287 17.20 7.96 -5.22
C ASP A 287 15.91 7.41 -5.87
N PHE A 288 14.73 8.05 -5.74
CA PHE A 288 13.48 7.46 -6.27
C PHE A 288 13.54 7.23 -7.78
N PHE A 289 13.93 8.22 -8.57
CA PHE A 289 14.09 8.08 -10.03
C PHE A 289 15.46 7.52 -10.44
N ARG A 290 16.51 7.69 -9.63
CA ARG A 290 17.82 7.07 -9.91
C ARG A 290 17.79 5.56 -9.88
N LEU A 291 16.97 4.94 -9.05
CA LEU A 291 16.86 3.47 -8.98
C LEU A 291 16.35 2.87 -10.30
N ASP A 292 15.47 3.56 -11.02
CA ASP A 292 14.98 3.09 -12.32
C ASP A 292 15.97 3.42 -13.47
N HIS A 293 16.68 4.55 -13.38
CA HIS A 293 17.67 4.95 -14.36
C HIS A 293 18.93 4.08 -14.35
N HIS A 294 19.44 3.69 -13.16
CA HIS A 294 20.61 2.81 -13.06
C HIS A 294 20.35 1.38 -13.55
N ARG A 295 19.13 0.87 -13.45
CA ARG A 295 18.78 -0.43 -14.02
C ARG A 295 18.74 -0.42 -15.56
N ARG A 296 18.47 0.73 -16.18
CA ARG A 296 18.42 0.86 -17.66
C ARG A 296 19.74 1.26 -18.29
N THR A 297 20.70 1.76 -17.52
CA THR A 297 21.98 2.30 -18.01
C THR A 297 23.21 1.55 -17.50
N SER A 298 23.09 0.55 -16.63
CA SER A 298 24.24 -0.26 -16.19
C SER A 298 24.64 -1.25 -17.28
N PRO A 299 25.87 -1.18 -17.80
CA PRO A 299 26.35 -2.04 -18.91
C PRO A 299 26.82 -3.42 -18.48
N GLU A 300 26.57 -3.88 -17.26
CA GLU A 300 26.97 -5.21 -16.80
C GLU A 300 25.76 -6.13 -16.59
N LEU A 301 25.13 -6.52 -17.68
CA LEU A 301 24.40 -7.80 -17.77
C LEU A 301 25.43 -8.91 -18.02
N PRO A 302 25.32 -10.07 -17.36
CA PRO A 302 26.10 -11.25 -17.70
C PRO A 302 25.98 -11.53 -19.22
N SER A 303 27.08 -11.88 -19.86
CA SER A 303 27.22 -12.09 -21.33
C SER A 303 26.20 -13.06 -21.94
N ASP A 304 25.51 -13.84 -21.14
CA ASP A 304 24.55 -14.87 -21.57
C ASP A 304 23.12 -14.33 -21.82
N LEU A 305 22.84 -13.07 -21.50
CA LEU A 305 21.54 -12.40 -21.73
C LEU A 305 21.63 -11.21 -22.70
N ALA A 306 22.78 -10.94 -23.27
CA ALA A 306 23.03 -9.82 -24.20
C ALA A 306 22.30 -9.95 -25.57
N GLY A 307 21.47 -10.98 -25.77
CA GLY A 307 20.71 -11.22 -27.00
C GLY A 307 19.22 -10.87 -26.93
N ARG A 308 18.70 -10.41 -25.78
CA ARG A 308 17.29 -10.03 -25.64
C ARG A 308 17.17 -8.57 -25.24
N SER A 309 17.25 -7.72 -26.23
CA SER A 309 16.68 -6.35 -26.17
C SER A 309 15.25 -6.43 -25.63
N PRO A 310 14.84 -5.58 -24.64
CA PRO A 310 13.44 -5.52 -24.27
C PRO A 310 12.67 -5.07 -25.51
N ASP A 311 11.96 -6.04 -26.09
CA ASP A 311 11.30 -5.87 -27.37
C ASP A 311 10.06 -4.99 -27.14
N HIS A 312 10.16 -3.69 -27.44
CA HIS A 312 9.02 -2.78 -27.56
C HIS A 312 7.95 -3.29 -28.54
N ARG A 313 8.20 -4.39 -29.26
CA ARG A 313 7.23 -5.12 -30.09
C ARG A 313 6.12 -5.79 -29.29
N TRP A 314 6.32 -6.06 -27.99
CA TRP A 314 5.24 -6.63 -27.17
C TRP A 314 4.11 -5.62 -26.95
N LEU A 315 4.44 -4.35 -26.71
CA LEU A 315 3.47 -3.25 -26.61
C LEU A 315 2.80 -2.97 -27.98
N ARG A 316 3.55 -3.02 -29.09
CA ARG A 316 2.98 -2.83 -30.43
C ARG A 316 2.10 -3.99 -30.91
N ARG A 317 2.30 -5.22 -30.42
CA ARG A 317 1.43 -6.36 -30.78
C ARG A 317 0.09 -6.37 -30.05
N LYS A 318 -0.06 -5.70 -28.90
CA LYS A 318 -1.36 -5.55 -28.25
C LYS A 318 -2.19 -4.37 -28.78
N VAL A 319 -1.56 -3.42 -29.48
CA VAL A 319 -2.22 -2.23 -30.05
C VAL A 319 -2.58 -2.45 -31.53
N ALA A 320 -1.88 -3.32 -32.26
CA ALA A 320 -2.26 -3.74 -33.60
C ALA A 320 -3.15 -4.98 -33.50
N GLY A 321 -4.43 -4.82 -33.69
CA GLY A 321 -5.36 -5.92 -33.91
C GLY A 321 -4.86 -6.87 -35.02
N PRO A 322 -5.34 -8.12 -35.10
CA PRO A 322 -4.88 -9.05 -36.09
C PRO A 322 -5.00 -8.45 -37.49
N PRO A 323 -4.05 -8.74 -38.42
CA PRO A 323 -4.10 -8.19 -39.75
C PRO A 323 -5.39 -8.62 -40.45
N PRO A 324 -5.94 -7.81 -41.37
CA PRO A 324 -7.21 -8.07 -42.03
C PRO A 324 -7.06 -9.14 -43.14
N GLU A 325 -6.83 -10.39 -42.78
CA GLU A 325 -6.69 -11.52 -43.71
C GLU A 325 -7.68 -12.67 -43.41
N PHE A 326 -8.85 -12.40 -42.89
CA PHE A 326 -9.93 -13.42 -42.86
C PHE A 326 -11.32 -12.84 -43.17
N ALA A 327 -11.39 -11.87 -44.07
CA ALA A 327 -12.65 -11.44 -44.66
C ALA A 327 -12.69 -11.86 -46.16
N GLY A 328 -12.85 -13.13 -46.41
CA GLY A 328 -12.97 -13.60 -47.78
C GLY A 328 -12.96 -15.11 -47.87
N LYS A 329 -14.12 -15.76 -47.53
CA LYS A 329 -14.64 -17.03 -48.08
C LYS A 329 -15.75 -17.57 -47.20
N LEU A 330 -16.91 -16.97 -47.33
CA LEU A 330 -18.22 -17.59 -47.00
C LEU A 330 -19.29 -17.06 -47.96
N SER A 331 -19.13 -17.42 -49.22
CA SER A 331 -20.26 -17.51 -50.17
C SER A 331 -20.00 -18.76 -51.02
N ASP A 332 -21.03 -19.57 -51.12
CA ASP A 332 -21.20 -20.80 -51.87
C ASP A 332 -21.04 -22.12 -51.08
N ARG A 333 -22.19 -22.51 -50.54
CA ARG A 333 -22.76 -23.86 -50.70
C ARG A 333 -24.25 -23.84 -50.32
N ARG A 334 -25.10 -23.53 -51.35
CA ARG A 334 -26.42 -24.14 -51.42
C ARG A 334 -26.24 -25.49 -52.09
N HIS A 335 -26.61 -26.54 -51.38
CA HIS A 335 -27.50 -27.61 -51.86
C HIS A 335 -27.80 -28.50 -50.67
#